data_d405ada4c17c018c1698e0e08a374936
#
_entry.id   d405ada4c17c018c1698e0e08a374936
#
_cell.length_a   1.000
_cell.length_b   1.000
_cell.length_c   1.000
_cell.angle_alpha   90.00
_cell.angle_beta   90.00
_cell.angle_gamma   90.00
#
_symmetry.space_group_name_H-M   'P 1'
#
loop_
_entity.id
_entity.type
_entity.pdbx_description
1 polymer ?
#
loop_
_entity_poly.entity_id
_entity_poly.type
_entity_poly.pdbx_seq_one_letter_code
_entity_poly.pdbx_strand_id
1 'polypeptide(L)'
;MTIHTTRWGQSGPTVICIHGSAQGSRVGGDGHFAAQQVLAERGWQLLVPDRPGHGQSPANGQPDDAELDGAWVADDLLANLPGGAHLVGHSFGGAVALAAAVRRPGAVRSLTLIEPGMQKLASRDPAVRRFGMQLLAIKYLSPSAAQRARRFAAAVGIPPEIGGAKSRAELTAMGRGLFRLKVPSAATLQRQLADVAKAGIPLLVVTGGWHPAFEATGDAVAKLGNGTRSVIASPHHFPNQVSDEFNQVLATFMAKVDARRTSAVAF
;
A
#
# COMPACT_ATOMS: atom_id res chain seq x y z
N MET A 1 8.57 -3.16 -20.06
CA MET A 1 8.17 -4.45 -19.41
C MET A 1 6.66 -4.39 -19.20
N THR A 2 5.91 -5.41 -19.61
CA THR A 2 4.46 -5.43 -19.42
C THR A 2 4.15 -5.90 -18.00
N ILE A 3 3.49 -5.06 -17.22
CA ILE A 3 3.01 -5.37 -15.87
C ILE A 3 1.60 -5.94 -15.98
N HIS A 4 1.39 -7.10 -15.35
CA HIS A 4 0.06 -7.68 -15.22
C HIS A 4 -0.81 -6.77 -14.36
N THR A 5 -2.03 -6.46 -14.84
CA THR A 5 -2.98 -5.62 -14.10
C THR A 5 -4.37 -6.22 -14.19
N THR A 6 -4.87 -6.68 -13.08
CA THR A 6 -6.27 -7.10 -12.95
C THR A 6 -7.17 -5.87 -12.97
N ARG A 7 -8.28 -5.98 -13.72
CA ARG A 7 -9.28 -4.91 -13.87
C ARG A 7 -10.63 -5.39 -13.37
N TRP A 8 -11.22 -4.63 -12.46
CA TRP A 8 -12.60 -4.85 -12.01
C TRP A 8 -13.42 -3.60 -12.29
N GLY A 9 -14.63 -3.79 -12.83
CA GLY A 9 -15.50 -2.70 -13.29
C GLY A 9 -15.14 -2.20 -14.70
N GLN A 10 -16.15 -1.72 -15.41
CA GLN A 10 -16.04 -1.26 -16.81
C GLN A 10 -16.08 0.26 -16.93
N SER A 11 -16.58 0.94 -15.91
CA SER A 11 -16.83 2.40 -15.93
C SER A 11 -16.73 2.98 -14.53
N GLY A 12 -16.76 4.31 -14.46
CA GLY A 12 -16.70 5.06 -13.22
C GLY A 12 -15.31 5.62 -12.91
N PRO A 13 -15.17 6.31 -11.76
CA PRO A 13 -13.88 6.83 -11.33
C PRO A 13 -12.86 5.71 -11.09
N THR A 14 -11.63 5.95 -11.54
CA THR A 14 -10.57 4.93 -11.45
C THR A 14 -9.94 4.92 -10.05
N VAL A 15 -9.72 3.71 -9.54
CA VAL A 15 -8.99 3.41 -8.30
C VAL A 15 -7.80 2.52 -8.62
N ILE A 16 -6.58 2.94 -8.29
CA ILE A 16 -5.38 2.11 -8.43
C ILE A 16 -5.04 1.51 -7.07
N CYS A 17 -5.07 0.18 -6.96
CA CYS A 17 -4.81 -0.56 -5.74
C CYS A 17 -3.39 -1.16 -5.76
N ILE A 18 -2.50 -0.68 -4.90
CA ILE A 18 -1.07 -1.00 -4.89
C ILE A 18 -0.75 -1.87 -3.66
N HIS A 19 -0.42 -3.14 -3.90
CA HIS A 19 -0.16 -4.12 -2.85
C HIS A 19 1.21 -3.94 -2.17
N GLY A 20 1.37 -4.61 -1.01
CA GLY A 20 2.60 -4.61 -0.21
C GLY A 20 3.76 -5.43 -0.80
N SER A 21 4.84 -5.61 -0.04
CA SER A 21 5.91 -6.54 -0.38
C SER A 21 5.51 -7.98 0.03
N ALA A 22 6.18 -9.09 -0.34
CA ALA A 22 7.55 -9.19 -0.74
C ALA A 22 7.69 -9.78 -2.14
N GLN A 23 8.67 -9.26 -2.86
CA GLN A 23 9.03 -9.72 -4.20
C GLN A 23 9.29 -11.24 -4.21
N GLY A 24 8.80 -11.92 -5.25
CA GLY A 24 8.82 -13.37 -5.38
C GLY A 24 7.58 -14.08 -4.83
N SER A 25 6.61 -13.35 -4.27
CA SER A 25 5.28 -13.89 -3.95
C SER A 25 4.48 -14.17 -5.22
N ARG A 26 3.77 -15.30 -5.24
CA ARG A 26 2.79 -15.60 -6.29
C ARG A 26 1.44 -14.94 -6.04
N VAL A 27 1.20 -14.43 -4.85
CA VAL A 27 0.02 -13.63 -4.55
C VAL A 27 0.24 -12.25 -5.15
N GLY A 28 -0.60 -11.91 -6.11
CA GLY A 28 -0.61 -10.62 -6.79
C GLY A 28 -1.50 -9.60 -6.11
N GLY A 29 -1.70 -8.48 -6.78
CA GLY A 29 -2.57 -7.42 -6.29
C GLY A 29 -4.01 -7.90 -6.12
N ASP A 30 -4.50 -8.74 -7.01
CA ASP A 30 -5.83 -9.34 -6.95
C ASP A 30 -6.08 -10.11 -5.64
N GLY A 31 -5.11 -10.90 -5.18
CA GLY A 31 -5.21 -11.59 -3.88
C GLY A 31 -5.17 -10.64 -2.68
N HIS A 32 -4.38 -9.55 -2.77
CA HIS A 32 -4.29 -8.54 -1.71
C HIS A 32 -5.53 -7.65 -1.59
N PHE A 33 -6.30 -7.50 -2.68
CA PHE A 33 -7.46 -6.62 -2.75
C PHE A 33 -8.74 -7.37 -3.13
N ALA A 34 -8.81 -8.70 -2.96
CA ALA A 34 -9.95 -9.52 -3.36
C ALA A 34 -11.28 -9.01 -2.78
N ALA A 35 -11.30 -8.59 -1.52
CA ALA A 35 -12.49 -8.05 -0.86
C ALA A 35 -12.95 -6.69 -1.45
N GLN A 36 -12.10 -6.00 -2.21
CA GLN A 36 -12.43 -4.72 -2.85
C GLN A 36 -13.12 -4.89 -4.21
N GLN A 37 -13.17 -6.11 -4.76
CA GLN A 37 -13.83 -6.37 -6.04
C GLN A 37 -15.29 -5.90 -6.04
N VAL A 38 -15.98 -5.96 -4.90
CA VAL A 38 -17.37 -5.48 -4.74
C VAL A 38 -17.53 -3.98 -5.05
N LEU A 39 -16.48 -3.18 -4.99
CA LEU A 39 -16.52 -1.77 -5.37
C LEU A 39 -16.80 -1.58 -6.87
N ALA A 40 -16.45 -2.56 -7.69
CA ALA A 40 -16.79 -2.54 -9.12
C ALA A 40 -18.30 -2.55 -9.36
N GLU A 41 -19.04 -3.29 -8.53
CA GLU A 41 -20.51 -3.33 -8.57
C GLU A 41 -21.14 -2.02 -8.05
N ARG A 42 -20.37 -1.25 -7.29
CA ARG A 42 -20.75 0.07 -6.73
C ARG A 42 -20.33 1.24 -7.62
N GLY A 43 -19.94 0.99 -8.88
CA GLY A 43 -19.64 2.01 -9.88
C GLY A 43 -18.20 2.54 -9.85
N TRP A 44 -17.25 1.78 -9.32
CA TRP A 44 -15.82 2.09 -9.37
C TRP A 44 -15.10 1.21 -10.40
N GLN A 45 -14.08 1.77 -11.06
CA GLN A 45 -13.16 1.00 -11.91
C GLN A 45 -11.85 0.78 -11.15
N LEU A 46 -11.53 -0.47 -10.81
CA LEU A 46 -10.32 -0.80 -10.08
C LEU A 46 -9.24 -1.31 -11.04
N LEU A 47 -8.06 -0.73 -10.94
CA LEU A 47 -6.83 -1.21 -11.55
C LEU A 47 -5.96 -1.78 -10.43
N VAL A 48 -5.68 -3.07 -10.51
CA VAL A 48 -4.97 -3.80 -9.44
C VAL A 48 -3.71 -4.45 -10.05
N PRO A 49 -2.62 -3.67 -10.16
CA PRO A 49 -1.39 -4.16 -10.75
C PRO A 49 -0.64 -5.11 -9.82
N ASP A 50 -0.01 -6.12 -10.40
CA ASP A 50 1.06 -6.87 -9.78
C ASP A 50 2.35 -6.08 -9.92
N ARG A 51 2.95 -5.62 -8.82
CA ARG A 51 4.24 -4.91 -8.89
C ARG A 51 5.34 -5.82 -9.48
N PRO A 52 6.44 -5.27 -10.02
CA PRO A 52 7.51 -6.07 -10.63
C PRO A 52 7.98 -7.23 -9.73
N GLY A 53 7.99 -8.45 -10.28
CA GLY A 53 8.41 -9.66 -9.56
C GLY A 53 7.39 -10.21 -8.55
N HIS A 54 6.12 -9.79 -8.62
CA HIS A 54 5.01 -10.31 -7.84
C HIS A 54 3.94 -10.90 -8.75
N GLY A 55 3.16 -11.82 -8.23
CA GLY A 55 2.03 -12.42 -8.93
C GLY A 55 2.42 -12.94 -10.32
N GLN A 56 1.79 -12.38 -11.35
CA GLN A 56 2.02 -12.69 -12.76
C GLN A 56 2.98 -11.70 -13.45
N SER A 57 3.42 -10.63 -12.75
CA SER A 57 4.37 -9.68 -13.33
C SER A 57 5.80 -10.22 -13.31
N PRO A 58 6.54 -10.07 -14.42
CA PRO A 58 7.93 -10.48 -14.46
C PRO A 58 8.80 -9.64 -13.53
N ALA A 59 9.88 -10.25 -13.02
CA ALA A 59 10.90 -9.50 -12.29
C ALA A 59 11.69 -8.60 -13.26
N ASN A 60 11.99 -7.39 -12.83
CA ASN A 60 12.78 -6.42 -13.59
C ASN A 60 14.27 -6.42 -13.18
N GLY A 61 14.71 -7.40 -12.38
CA GLY A 61 16.06 -7.48 -11.86
C GLY A 61 16.37 -6.53 -10.69
N GLN A 62 15.46 -5.60 -10.40
CA GLN A 62 15.58 -4.65 -9.29
C GLN A 62 14.90 -5.20 -8.02
N PRO A 63 15.36 -4.81 -6.83
CA PRO A 63 14.63 -5.09 -5.60
C PRO A 63 13.34 -4.27 -5.53
N ASP A 64 12.42 -4.65 -4.62
CA ASP A 64 11.34 -3.76 -4.20
C ASP A 64 11.91 -2.40 -3.77
N ASP A 65 11.56 -1.34 -4.49
CA ASP A 65 12.01 0.02 -4.27
C ASP A 65 10.81 0.96 -4.43
N ALA A 66 10.40 1.62 -3.33
CA ALA A 66 9.18 2.42 -3.34
C ALA A 66 9.26 3.61 -4.30
N GLU A 67 10.43 4.20 -4.51
CA GLU A 67 10.60 5.33 -5.45
C GLU A 67 10.52 4.86 -6.91
N LEU A 68 11.17 3.73 -7.25
CA LEU A 68 11.13 3.19 -8.61
C LEU A 68 9.72 2.70 -8.97
N ASP A 69 9.07 1.96 -8.07
CA ASP A 69 7.71 1.47 -8.29
C ASP A 69 6.71 2.64 -8.33
N GLY A 70 6.93 3.68 -7.51
CA GLY A 70 6.13 4.90 -7.52
C GLY A 70 6.28 5.68 -8.83
N ALA A 71 7.48 5.76 -9.37
CA ALA A 71 7.72 6.36 -10.68
C ALA A 71 6.97 5.60 -11.78
N TRP A 72 7.03 4.28 -11.76
CA TRP A 72 6.28 3.46 -12.71
C TRP A 72 4.75 3.68 -12.59
N VAL A 73 4.18 3.69 -11.38
CA VAL A 73 2.75 3.98 -11.18
C VAL A 73 2.38 5.35 -11.74
N ALA A 74 3.23 6.35 -11.52
CA ALA A 74 2.99 7.71 -11.99
C ALA A 74 3.09 7.82 -13.51
N ASP A 75 4.14 7.25 -14.11
CA ASP A 75 4.48 7.48 -15.51
C ASP A 75 3.77 6.52 -16.47
N ASP A 76 3.47 5.27 -16.03
CA ASP A 76 2.83 4.27 -16.87
C ASP A 76 1.32 4.09 -16.59
N LEU A 77 0.87 4.32 -15.36
CA LEU A 77 -0.55 4.20 -15.03
C LEU A 77 -1.25 5.57 -14.99
N LEU A 78 -0.84 6.46 -14.10
CA LEU A 78 -1.50 7.76 -13.93
C LEU A 78 -1.40 8.65 -15.16
N ALA A 79 -0.29 8.59 -15.91
CA ALA A 79 -0.11 9.35 -17.14
C ALA A 79 -1.17 9.06 -18.21
N ASN A 80 -1.70 7.83 -18.21
CA ASN A 80 -2.69 7.36 -19.18
C ASN A 80 -4.13 7.47 -18.67
N LEU A 81 -4.36 8.17 -17.56
CA LEU A 81 -5.68 8.39 -16.96
C LEU A 81 -6.01 9.90 -16.94
N PRO A 82 -6.59 10.46 -18.03
CA PRO A 82 -6.85 11.90 -18.12
C PRO A 82 -7.78 12.42 -17.02
N GLY A 83 -8.67 11.56 -16.49
CA GLY A 83 -9.53 11.88 -15.34
C GLY A 83 -8.82 11.77 -13.98
N GLY A 84 -7.57 11.31 -13.94
CA GLY A 84 -6.86 10.95 -12.73
C GLY A 84 -7.42 9.71 -12.02
N ALA A 85 -6.84 9.36 -10.87
CA ALA A 85 -7.27 8.21 -10.10
C ALA A 85 -7.19 8.45 -8.58
N HIS A 86 -7.99 7.69 -7.82
CA HIS A 86 -7.75 7.47 -6.41
C HIS A 86 -6.64 6.43 -6.25
N LEU A 87 -5.67 6.70 -5.39
CA LEU A 87 -4.61 5.74 -5.07
C LEU A 87 -4.91 5.07 -3.74
N VAL A 88 -4.82 3.76 -3.70
CA VAL A 88 -4.97 2.94 -2.49
C VAL A 88 -3.72 2.10 -2.34
N GLY A 89 -2.93 2.34 -1.30
CA GLY A 89 -1.68 1.62 -1.07
C GLY A 89 -1.69 0.86 0.25
N HIS A 90 -1.43 -0.46 0.22
CA HIS A 90 -1.34 -1.31 1.40
C HIS A 90 0.12 -1.56 1.79
N SER A 91 0.44 -1.39 3.07
CA SER A 91 1.76 -1.72 3.61
C SER A 91 2.90 -0.98 2.86
N PHE A 92 3.86 -1.69 2.28
CA PHE A 92 4.89 -1.12 1.42
C PHE A 92 4.30 -0.41 0.18
N GLY A 93 3.18 -0.91 -0.37
CA GLY A 93 2.44 -0.25 -1.44
C GLY A 93 1.94 1.15 -1.07
N GLY A 94 1.81 1.45 0.23
CA GLY A 94 1.55 2.80 0.72
C GLY A 94 2.69 3.78 0.41
N ALA A 95 3.95 3.35 0.56
CA ALA A 95 5.11 4.18 0.21
C ALA A 95 5.22 4.36 -1.32
N VAL A 96 4.87 3.32 -2.10
CA VAL A 96 4.78 3.40 -3.57
C VAL A 96 3.71 4.40 -4.01
N ALA A 97 2.50 4.31 -3.41
CA ALA A 97 1.40 5.23 -3.71
C ALA A 97 1.74 6.68 -3.36
N LEU A 98 2.42 6.88 -2.22
CA LEU A 98 2.89 8.21 -1.80
C LEU A 98 3.92 8.79 -2.79
N ALA A 99 4.90 8.01 -3.22
CA ALA A 99 5.89 8.43 -4.22
C ALA A 99 5.24 8.79 -5.57
N ALA A 100 4.26 7.97 -6.02
CA ALA A 100 3.49 8.26 -7.23
C ALA A 100 2.67 9.54 -7.11
N ALA A 101 2.02 9.77 -5.95
CA ALA A 101 1.22 10.96 -5.71
C ALA A 101 2.03 12.25 -5.77
N VAL A 102 3.24 12.25 -5.20
CA VAL A 102 4.15 13.41 -5.26
C VAL A 102 4.66 13.67 -6.67
N ARG A 103 4.91 12.59 -7.44
CA ARG A 103 5.43 12.71 -8.80
C ARG A 103 4.38 13.26 -9.79
N ARG A 104 3.08 12.95 -9.61
CA ARG A 104 1.97 13.42 -10.45
C ARG A 104 0.77 13.90 -9.63
N PRO A 105 0.93 14.97 -8.83
CA PRO A 105 -0.12 15.39 -7.91
C PRO A 105 -1.44 15.77 -8.61
N GLY A 106 -1.37 16.35 -9.80
CA GLY A 106 -2.56 16.74 -10.59
C GLY A 106 -3.39 15.55 -11.09
N ALA A 107 -2.80 14.35 -11.18
CA ALA A 107 -3.50 13.13 -11.60
C ALA A 107 -4.04 12.31 -10.41
N VAL A 108 -3.81 12.74 -9.16
CA VAL A 108 -4.28 12.03 -7.98
C VAL A 108 -5.51 12.72 -7.41
N ARG A 109 -6.62 11.96 -7.35
CA ARG A 109 -7.87 12.45 -6.76
C ARG A 109 -7.84 12.41 -5.25
N SER A 110 -7.38 11.28 -4.70
CA SER A 110 -7.13 11.09 -3.27
C SER A 110 -6.10 9.99 -3.04
N LEU A 111 -5.55 9.93 -1.83
CA LEU A 111 -4.60 8.92 -1.39
C LEU A 111 -5.16 8.21 -0.16
N THR A 112 -5.26 6.87 -0.21
CA THR A 112 -5.60 6.03 0.93
C THR A 112 -4.42 5.12 1.25
N LEU A 113 -3.96 5.14 2.50
CA LEU A 113 -2.84 4.35 2.99
C LEU A 113 -3.34 3.37 4.05
N ILE A 114 -3.24 2.08 3.76
CA ILE A 114 -3.68 0.99 4.62
C ILE A 114 -2.46 0.39 5.30
N GLU A 115 -2.44 0.37 6.64
CA GLU A 115 -1.33 -0.22 7.41
C GLU A 115 0.04 0.21 6.87
N PRO A 116 0.32 1.52 6.68
CA PRO A 116 1.47 1.98 5.90
C PRO A 116 2.80 1.49 6.47
N GLY A 117 3.65 0.91 5.61
CA GLY A 117 4.99 0.43 5.94
C GLY A 117 6.01 1.56 6.15
N MET A 118 5.66 2.60 6.91
CA MET A 118 6.41 3.85 7.09
C MET A 118 6.90 4.06 8.53
N GLN A 119 7.23 2.98 9.25
CA GLN A 119 7.58 3.00 10.69
C GLN A 119 8.69 3.98 11.05
N LYS A 120 9.56 4.35 10.10
CA LYS A 120 10.62 5.35 10.31
C LYS A 120 10.07 6.73 10.72
N LEU A 121 8.82 7.05 10.40
CA LEU A 121 8.17 8.32 10.77
C LEU A 121 7.83 8.39 12.26
N ALA A 122 7.60 7.25 12.90
CA ALA A 122 7.30 7.16 14.33
C ALA A 122 8.44 6.49 15.12
N SER A 123 9.69 6.61 14.69
CA SER A 123 10.86 5.92 15.25
C SER A 123 11.15 6.25 16.72
N ARG A 124 10.58 7.32 17.27
CA ARG A 124 10.67 7.69 18.69
C ARG A 124 9.69 6.90 19.57
N ASP A 125 8.62 6.35 18.97
CA ASP A 125 7.64 5.54 19.70
C ASP A 125 8.24 4.21 20.18
N PRO A 126 8.06 3.82 21.46
CA PRO A 126 8.63 2.58 21.98
C PRO A 126 8.16 1.31 21.28
N ALA A 127 6.89 1.24 20.84
CA ALA A 127 6.37 0.10 20.11
C ALA A 127 7.00 -0.02 18.72
N VAL A 128 7.17 1.11 18.03
CA VAL A 128 7.85 1.19 16.72
C VAL A 128 9.32 0.80 16.83
N ARG A 129 10.00 1.25 17.88
CA ARG A 129 11.40 0.86 18.13
C ARG A 129 11.54 -0.65 18.37
N ARG A 130 10.66 -1.23 19.19
CA ARG A 130 10.65 -2.67 19.47
C ARG A 130 10.38 -3.46 18.18
N PHE A 131 9.39 -3.06 17.41
CA PHE A 131 9.06 -3.67 16.13
C PHE A 131 10.22 -3.55 15.13
N GLY A 132 10.87 -2.39 15.05
CA GLY A 132 12.06 -2.17 14.22
C GLY A 132 13.21 -3.09 14.59
N MET A 133 13.49 -3.28 15.88
CA MET A 133 14.51 -4.24 16.36
C MET A 133 14.14 -5.68 15.97
N GLN A 134 12.87 -6.06 16.08
CA GLN A 134 12.39 -7.38 15.64
C GLN A 134 12.62 -7.57 14.13
N LEU A 135 12.30 -6.59 13.30
CA LEU A 135 12.53 -6.66 11.86
C LEU A 135 14.02 -6.75 11.50
N LEU A 136 14.88 -6.03 12.22
CA LEU A 136 16.34 -6.13 12.05
C LEU A 136 16.84 -7.54 12.42
N ALA A 137 16.36 -8.09 13.53
CA ALA A 137 16.69 -9.47 13.92
C ALA A 137 16.21 -10.48 12.86
N ILE A 138 15.00 -10.32 12.33
CA ILE A 138 14.50 -11.16 11.25
C ILE A 138 15.38 -11.03 10.00
N LYS A 139 15.77 -9.81 9.64
CA LYS A 139 16.60 -9.53 8.46
C LYS A 139 17.96 -10.21 8.54
N TYR A 140 18.66 -10.07 9.65
CA TYR A 140 20.07 -10.45 9.77
C TYR A 140 20.31 -11.78 10.50
N LEU A 141 19.41 -12.18 11.42
CA LEU A 141 19.59 -13.38 12.27
C LEU A 141 18.70 -14.57 11.83
N SER A 142 18.01 -14.48 10.70
CA SER A 142 17.27 -15.63 10.18
C SER A 142 18.24 -16.65 9.56
N PRO A 143 18.18 -17.94 9.95
CA PRO A 143 19.10 -18.98 9.48
C PRO A 143 19.04 -19.24 7.96
N SER A 144 17.90 -18.92 7.33
CA SER A 144 17.73 -19.04 5.87
C SER A 144 16.76 -17.98 5.34
N ALA A 145 16.80 -17.76 4.02
CA ALA A 145 15.86 -16.87 3.34
C ALA A 145 14.39 -17.33 3.54
N ALA A 146 14.11 -18.62 3.44
CA ALA A 146 12.77 -19.14 3.67
C ALA A 146 12.26 -18.87 5.11
N GLN A 147 13.13 -19.04 6.11
CA GLN A 147 12.77 -18.71 7.49
C GLN A 147 12.61 -17.19 7.70
N ARG A 148 13.40 -16.38 7.02
CA ARG A 148 13.20 -14.92 7.01
C ARG A 148 11.81 -14.54 6.55
N ALA A 149 11.35 -15.12 5.43
CA ALA A 149 10.00 -14.89 4.93
C ALA A 149 8.91 -15.29 5.94
N ARG A 150 9.02 -16.47 6.55
CA ARG A 150 8.06 -16.95 7.56
C ARG A 150 8.05 -16.05 8.81
N ARG A 151 9.23 -15.70 9.34
CA ARG A 151 9.33 -14.82 10.52
C ARG A 151 8.80 -13.43 10.23
N PHE A 152 9.06 -12.91 9.03
CA PHE A 152 8.51 -11.62 8.61
C PHE A 152 6.99 -11.69 8.53
N ALA A 153 6.42 -12.70 7.85
CA ALA A 153 4.97 -12.86 7.75
C ALA A 153 4.30 -12.91 9.13
N ALA A 154 4.88 -13.67 10.07
CA ALA A 154 4.39 -13.72 11.45
C ALA A 154 4.50 -12.38 12.16
N ALA A 155 5.62 -11.66 12.00
CA ALA A 155 5.85 -10.37 12.66
C ALA A 155 4.91 -9.26 12.16
N VAL A 156 4.57 -9.28 10.86
CA VAL A 156 3.63 -8.31 10.27
C VAL A 156 2.18 -8.84 10.23
N GLY A 157 1.89 -9.94 10.91
CA GLY A 157 0.53 -10.46 11.04
C GLY A 157 -0.12 -10.82 9.70
N ILE A 158 0.61 -11.51 8.79
CA ILE A 158 0.02 -12.03 7.56
C ILE A 158 -0.65 -13.38 7.86
N PRO A 159 -1.98 -13.47 7.79
CA PRO A 159 -2.66 -14.73 8.05
C PRO A 159 -2.42 -15.74 6.92
N PRO A 160 -2.35 -17.05 7.24
CA PRO A 160 -2.11 -18.11 6.25
C PRO A 160 -3.15 -18.08 5.11
N GLU A 161 -4.38 -17.73 5.40
CA GLU A 161 -5.52 -17.70 4.46
C GLU A 161 -5.28 -16.66 3.35
N ILE A 162 -4.74 -15.49 3.69
CA ILE A 162 -4.40 -14.43 2.72
C ILE A 162 -3.06 -14.75 2.05
N GLY A 163 -2.12 -15.28 2.81
CA GLY A 163 -0.79 -15.63 2.30
C GLY A 163 -0.76 -16.85 1.38
N GLY A 164 -1.74 -17.75 1.49
CA GLY A 164 -1.78 -19.04 0.80
C GLY A 164 -0.65 -20.00 1.22
N ALA A 165 -0.77 -21.27 0.81
CA ALA A 165 0.31 -22.24 0.99
C ALA A 165 1.48 -21.92 0.06
N LYS A 166 2.68 -21.77 0.61
CA LYS A 166 3.88 -21.37 -0.14
C LYS A 166 4.89 -22.50 -0.23
N SER A 167 5.38 -22.76 -1.44
CA SER A 167 6.50 -23.68 -1.64
C SER A 167 7.78 -23.16 -0.96
N ARG A 168 8.73 -24.06 -0.71
CA ARG A 168 10.05 -23.67 -0.17
C ARG A 168 10.80 -22.72 -1.13
N ALA A 169 10.63 -22.91 -2.44
CA ALA A 169 11.25 -22.05 -3.46
C ALA A 169 10.67 -20.63 -3.38
N GLU A 170 9.35 -20.48 -3.30
CA GLU A 170 8.67 -19.19 -3.15
C GLU A 170 9.09 -18.48 -1.87
N LEU A 171 9.06 -19.17 -0.71
CA LEU A 171 9.53 -18.60 0.55
C LEU A 171 11.00 -18.15 0.49
N THR A 172 11.84 -18.88 -0.25
CA THR A 172 13.25 -18.51 -0.45
C THR A 172 13.36 -17.24 -1.29
N ALA A 173 12.59 -17.14 -2.38
CA ALA A 173 12.55 -15.95 -3.23
C ALA A 173 12.08 -14.73 -2.45
N MET A 174 10.96 -14.84 -1.74
CA MET A 174 10.41 -13.79 -0.87
C MET A 174 11.41 -13.33 0.20
N GLY A 175 12.06 -14.25 0.89
CA GLY A 175 13.03 -13.91 1.91
C GLY A 175 14.31 -13.25 1.37
N ARG A 176 14.69 -13.53 0.12
CA ARG A 176 15.75 -12.79 -0.60
C ARG A 176 15.28 -11.39 -0.97
N GLY A 177 14.04 -11.25 -1.45
CA GLY A 177 13.42 -9.95 -1.76
C GLY A 177 13.35 -9.06 -0.52
N LEU A 178 12.86 -9.58 0.61
CA LEU A 178 12.79 -8.86 1.89
C LEU A 178 14.17 -8.37 2.39
N PHE A 179 15.23 -9.14 2.15
CA PHE A 179 16.59 -8.70 2.51
C PHE A 179 17.02 -7.47 1.71
N ARG A 180 16.62 -7.39 0.45
CA ARG A 180 16.99 -6.32 -0.50
C ARG A 180 16.01 -5.15 -0.52
N LEU A 181 14.88 -5.25 0.18
CA LEU A 181 13.81 -4.24 0.22
C LEU A 181 14.35 -2.84 0.54
N LYS A 182 13.98 -1.86 -0.28
CA LYS A 182 14.35 -0.46 -0.10
C LYS A 182 13.14 0.36 0.34
N VAL A 183 13.17 0.82 1.57
CA VAL A 183 12.17 1.72 2.14
C VAL A 183 12.76 3.13 2.19
N PRO A 184 12.02 4.17 1.78
CA PRO A 184 12.48 5.55 1.83
C PRO A 184 12.97 5.97 3.22
N SER A 185 13.83 6.98 3.27
CA SER A 185 14.27 7.56 4.54
C SER A 185 13.12 8.28 5.25
N ALA A 186 13.23 8.49 6.57
CA ALA A 186 12.25 9.28 7.30
C ALA A 186 12.12 10.70 6.72
N ALA A 187 13.24 11.33 6.36
CA ALA A 187 13.26 12.67 5.77
C ALA A 187 12.55 12.69 4.39
N THR A 188 12.74 11.66 3.56
CA THR A 188 12.05 11.52 2.28
C THR A 188 10.54 11.39 2.49
N LEU A 189 10.10 10.49 3.37
CA LEU A 189 8.69 10.29 3.69
C LEU A 189 8.03 11.55 4.26
N GLN A 190 8.73 12.29 5.13
CA GLN A 190 8.25 13.56 5.69
C GLN A 190 8.03 14.60 4.61
N ARG A 191 8.98 14.78 3.69
CA ARG A 191 8.84 15.69 2.55
C ARG A 191 7.67 15.29 1.66
N GLN A 192 7.57 14.01 1.29
CA GLN A 192 6.50 13.51 0.43
C GLN A 192 5.12 13.74 1.04
N LEU A 193 4.93 13.49 2.35
CA LEU A 193 3.67 13.77 3.03
C LEU A 193 3.35 15.27 3.09
N ALA A 194 4.37 16.11 3.31
CA ALA A 194 4.20 17.57 3.25
C ALA A 194 3.83 18.04 1.84
N ASP A 195 4.42 17.46 0.79
CA ASP A 195 4.10 17.76 -0.60
C ASP A 195 2.65 17.34 -0.96
N VAL A 196 2.19 16.19 -0.49
CA VAL A 196 0.79 15.73 -0.61
C VAL A 196 -0.17 16.72 0.06
N ALA A 197 0.15 17.14 1.29
CA ALA A 197 -0.66 18.13 2.02
C ALA A 197 -0.68 19.48 1.28
N LYS A 198 0.48 19.97 0.80
CA LYS A 198 0.60 21.21 0.03
C LYS A 198 -0.15 21.16 -1.29
N ALA A 199 -0.17 20.01 -1.96
CA ALA A 199 -0.92 19.79 -3.18
C ALA A 199 -2.44 19.68 -2.96
N GLY A 200 -2.90 19.70 -1.70
CA GLY A 200 -4.31 19.55 -1.35
C GLY A 200 -4.90 18.17 -1.68
N ILE A 201 -4.06 17.13 -1.80
CA ILE A 201 -4.52 15.78 -2.05
C ILE A 201 -5.16 15.23 -0.77
N PRO A 202 -6.47 14.89 -0.78
CA PRO A 202 -7.11 14.31 0.40
C PRO A 202 -6.47 12.98 0.78
N LEU A 203 -6.11 12.84 2.06
CA LEU A 203 -5.44 11.65 2.59
C LEU A 203 -6.32 10.94 3.62
N LEU A 204 -6.51 9.63 3.44
CA LEU A 204 -7.09 8.70 4.41
C LEU A 204 -6.03 7.70 4.85
N VAL A 205 -5.85 7.54 6.17
CA VAL A 205 -4.98 6.50 6.75
C VAL A 205 -5.81 5.51 7.52
N VAL A 206 -5.73 4.24 7.16
CA VAL A 206 -6.49 3.15 7.77
C VAL A 206 -5.56 2.17 8.45
N THR A 207 -5.88 1.80 9.70
CA THR A 207 -5.18 0.72 10.43
C THR A 207 -6.20 -0.23 11.06
N GLY A 208 -5.70 -1.37 11.54
CA GLY A 208 -6.53 -2.44 12.08
C GLY A 208 -6.65 -2.47 13.61
N GLY A 209 -5.90 -1.63 14.34
CA GLY A 209 -5.88 -1.68 15.81
C GLY A 209 -5.12 -2.90 16.40
N TRP A 210 -4.62 -3.80 15.57
CA TRP A 210 -4.03 -5.08 15.98
C TRP A 210 -2.62 -4.97 16.56
N HIS A 211 -1.86 -3.93 16.16
CA HIS A 211 -0.45 -3.81 16.57
C HIS A 211 -0.04 -2.35 16.84
N PRO A 212 0.45 -2.02 18.04
CA PRO A 212 0.73 -0.63 18.44
C PRO A 212 1.71 0.12 17.54
N ALA A 213 2.68 -0.57 16.92
CA ALA A 213 3.62 0.09 16.01
C ALA A 213 2.96 0.57 14.70
N PHE A 214 1.93 -0.12 14.23
CA PHE A 214 1.16 0.33 13.06
C PHE A 214 0.23 1.48 13.42
N GLU A 215 -0.37 1.47 14.61
CA GLU A 215 -1.19 2.59 15.10
C GLU A 215 -0.35 3.87 15.21
N ALA A 216 0.79 3.82 15.91
CA ALA A 216 1.70 4.97 16.04
C ALA A 216 2.21 5.45 14.66
N THR A 217 2.45 4.53 13.73
CA THR A 217 2.83 4.88 12.35
C THR A 217 1.69 5.58 11.62
N GLY A 218 0.47 5.04 11.72
CA GLY A 218 -0.73 5.61 11.12
C GLY A 218 -1.01 7.04 11.62
N ASP A 219 -0.86 7.27 12.93
CA ASP A 219 -1.01 8.60 13.53
C ASP A 219 0.02 9.59 13.01
N ALA A 220 1.29 9.17 12.92
CA ALA A 220 2.36 10.01 12.39
C ALA A 220 2.13 10.35 10.89
N VAL A 221 1.71 9.39 10.08
CA VAL A 221 1.41 9.59 8.66
C VAL A 221 0.23 10.55 8.48
N ALA A 222 -0.87 10.34 9.19
CA ALA A 222 -2.04 11.21 9.10
C ALA A 222 -1.72 12.64 9.53
N LYS A 223 -0.98 12.81 10.63
CA LYS A 223 -0.55 14.12 11.13
C LYS A 223 0.33 14.86 10.11
N LEU A 224 1.34 14.18 9.54
CA LEU A 224 2.29 14.80 8.61
C LEU A 224 1.66 15.14 7.25
N GLY A 225 0.73 14.30 6.78
CA GLY A 225 0.03 14.49 5.52
C GLY A 225 -1.27 15.29 5.62
N ASN A 226 -1.60 15.86 6.80
CA ASN A 226 -2.88 16.54 7.06
C ASN A 226 -4.10 15.67 6.67
N GLY A 227 -4.02 14.36 6.94
CA GLY A 227 -5.02 13.38 6.58
C GLY A 227 -5.98 13.02 7.72
N THR A 228 -7.03 12.27 7.38
CA THR A 228 -7.96 11.67 8.33
C THR A 228 -7.50 10.27 8.72
N ARG A 229 -7.78 9.86 9.96
CA ARG A 229 -7.54 8.51 10.47
C ARG A 229 -8.85 7.73 10.55
N SER A 230 -8.77 6.44 10.22
CA SER A 230 -9.80 5.45 10.51
C SER A 230 -9.16 4.19 11.06
N VAL A 231 -9.78 3.57 12.06
CA VAL A 231 -9.38 2.26 12.58
C VAL A 231 -10.51 1.29 12.27
N ILE A 232 -10.20 0.25 11.50
CA ILE A 232 -11.16 -0.82 11.17
C ILE A 232 -10.64 -2.08 11.84
N ALA A 233 -11.35 -2.51 12.87
CA ALA A 233 -10.91 -3.60 13.75
C ALA A 233 -10.53 -4.85 12.95
N SER A 234 -9.27 -5.26 13.08
CA SER A 234 -8.70 -6.41 12.39
C SER A 234 -7.77 -7.18 13.34
N PRO A 235 -7.78 -8.51 13.33
CA PRO A 235 -6.83 -9.31 14.08
C PRO A 235 -5.45 -9.38 13.42
N HIS A 236 -5.25 -8.74 12.25
CA HIS A 236 -4.06 -8.86 11.42
C HIS A 236 -3.84 -7.65 10.50
N HIS A 237 -2.75 -7.67 9.75
CA HIS A 237 -2.27 -6.59 8.86
C HIS A 237 -3.17 -6.25 7.65
N PHE A 238 -4.34 -6.86 7.52
CA PHE A 238 -5.25 -6.67 6.37
C PHE A 238 -6.64 -6.20 6.82
N PRO A 239 -6.79 -4.99 7.40
CA PRO A 239 -8.11 -4.46 7.77
C PRO A 239 -9.04 -4.32 6.55
N ASN A 240 -8.48 -4.24 5.36
CA ASN A 240 -9.22 -4.19 4.10
C ASN A 240 -9.86 -5.52 3.69
N GLN A 241 -9.58 -6.63 4.40
CA GLN A 241 -10.10 -7.96 4.04
C GLN A 241 -10.97 -8.62 5.11
N VAL A 242 -11.19 -7.95 6.25
CA VAL A 242 -11.95 -8.55 7.36
C VAL A 242 -13.45 -8.33 7.27
N SER A 243 -13.90 -7.24 6.67
CA SER A 243 -15.34 -6.89 6.59
C SER A 243 -15.59 -5.90 5.46
N ASP A 244 -16.89 -5.71 5.13
CA ASP A 244 -17.29 -4.68 4.17
C ASP A 244 -17.15 -3.25 4.72
N GLU A 245 -16.92 -3.08 6.00
CA GLU A 245 -16.73 -1.76 6.64
C GLU A 245 -15.62 -0.95 5.94
N PHE A 246 -14.49 -1.59 5.61
CA PHE A 246 -13.42 -0.94 4.88
C PHE A 246 -13.91 -0.40 3.52
N ASN A 247 -14.67 -1.21 2.76
CA ASN A 247 -15.19 -0.82 1.46
C ASN A 247 -16.17 0.36 1.56
N GLN A 248 -16.98 0.40 2.62
CA GLN A 248 -17.91 1.51 2.90
C GLN A 248 -17.15 2.80 3.24
N VAL A 249 -16.15 2.72 4.12
CA VAL A 249 -15.28 3.85 4.49
C VAL A 249 -14.54 4.38 3.26
N LEU A 250 -13.92 3.50 2.48
CA LEU A 250 -13.19 3.87 1.27
C LEU A 250 -14.10 4.52 0.21
N ALA A 251 -15.23 3.89 -0.10
CA ALA A 251 -16.18 4.40 -1.09
C ALA A 251 -16.74 5.77 -0.66
N THR A 252 -17.11 5.93 0.61
CA THR A 252 -17.61 7.20 1.15
C THR A 252 -16.54 8.30 1.06
N PHE A 253 -15.30 7.99 1.39
CA PHE A 253 -14.19 8.94 1.29
C PHE A 253 -13.96 9.38 -0.16
N MET A 254 -13.86 8.44 -1.09
CA MET A 254 -13.63 8.73 -2.51
C MET A 254 -14.79 9.51 -3.13
N ALA A 255 -16.05 9.13 -2.87
CA ALA A 255 -17.23 9.83 -3.36
C ALA A 255 -17.31 11.28 -2.86
N LYS A 256 -16.96 11.51 -1.58
CA LYS A 256 -16.90 12.88 -1.01
C LYS A 256 -15.83 13.74 -1.70
N VAL A 257 -14.71 13.15 -2.09
CA VAL A 257 -13.66 13.84 -2.85
C VAL A 257 -14.15 14.22 -4.24
N ASP A 258 -14.78 13.28 -4.95
CA ASP A 258 -15.28 13.50 -6.31
C ASP A 258 -16.40 14.55 -6.35
N ALA A 259 -17.32 14.53 -5.39
CA ALA A 259 -18.37 15.54 -5.29
C ALA A 259 -17.80 16.96 -5.14
N ARG A 260 -16.74 17.14 -4.33
CA ARG A 260 -16.06 18.44 -4.17
C ARG A 260 -15.38 18.91 -5.45
N ARG A 261 -14.76 17.98 -6.20
CA ARG A 261 -14.08 18.30 -7.47
C ARG A 261 -15.09 18.76 -8.53
N THR A 262 -16.24 18.09 -8.63
CA THR A 262 -17.31 18.47 -9.56
C THR A 262 -17.84 19.88 -9.23
N SER A 263 -18.06 20.19 -7.95
CA SER A 263 -18.53 21.50 -7.54
C SER A 263 -17.51 22.63 -7.83
N ALA A 264 -16.21 22.33 -7.73
CA ALA A 264 -15.15 23.32 -8.01
C ALA A 264 -14.94 23.62 -9.51
N VAL A 265 -15.38 22.75 -10.40
CA VAL A 265 -15.31 22.95 -11.87
C VAL A 265 -16.54 23.69 -12.40
N ALA A 266 -17.63 23.74 -11.64
CA ALA A 266 -18.88 24.37 -12.03
C ALA A 266 -18.93 25.90 -11.79
N PHE A 267 -17.86 26.49 -11.27
CA PHE A 267 -17.64 27.93 -11.07
C PHE A 267 -16.45 28.44 -11.88
#